data_338df0ad1cb6248a8e00ec08e8152194
#
_entry.id   338df0ad1cb6248a8e00ec08e8152194
#
_cell.length_a   1.000
_cell.length_b   1.000
_cell.length_c   1.000
_cell.angle_alpha   90.00
_cell.angle_beta   90.00
_cell.angle_gamma   90.00
#
_symmetry.space_group_name_H-M   'P 1'
#
loop_
_entity.id
_entity.type
_entity.pdbx_description
1 polymer ?
#
loop_
_entity_poly.entity_id
_entity_poly.type
_entity_poly.pdbx_seq_one_letter_code
_entity_poly.pdbx_strand_id
1 'polypeptide(L)'
;MAHHMWTELFDLHSHSTNSDGQHSVEEVAQMMADSDVRFWSLTDHDTISGWESAKTAAQSKGIVFIPGVELTCMPGLKPDEHVMKEHQRERASDSWHLLAYFPEIDFQSEHHQRFEKWLAPLGEGRIPRMV
;
A
#
# COMPACT_ATOMS: atom_id res chain seq x y z
N MET A 1 -23.40 19.76 -10.46
CA MET A 1 -24.08 20.01 -9.20
C MET A 1 -23.11 20.42 -8.14
N ALA A 2 -23.37 21.56 -7.53
CA ALA A 2 -22.43 22.19 -6.61
C ALA A 2 -22.12 21.36 -5.34
N HIS A 3 -22.93 20.35 -5.05
CA HIS A 3 -22.70 19.49 -3.91
C HIS A 3 -21.65 18.40 -4.13
N HIS A 4 -21.07 18.30 -5.34
CA HIS A 4 -19.94 17.41 -5.58
C HIS A 4 -18.64 18.06 -5.12
N MET A 5 -18.53 18.22 -3.81
CA MET A 5 -17.26 18.56 -3.19
C MET A 5 -16.33 17.36 -3.12
N TRP A 6 -16.85 16.17 -3.35
CA TRP A 6 -16.10 14.94 -3.44
C TRP A 6 -15.82 14.63 -4.90
N THR A 7 -14.63 14.17 -5.17
CA THR A 7 -14.30 13.72 -6.51
C THR A 7 -14.21 12.19 -6.52
N GLU A 8 -14.91 11.60 -7.48
CA GLU A 8 -14.80 10.17 -7.76
C GLU A 8 -13.60 9.86 -8.66
N LEU A 9 -12.86 10.89 -9.06
CA LEU A 9 -11.70 10.75 -9.93
C LEU A 9 -10.48 10.13 -9.23
N PHE A 10 -10.46 10.16 -7.93
CA PHE A 10 -9.31 9.69 -7.13
C PHE A 10 -9.70 8.50 -6.28
N ASP A 11 -8.89 7.44 -6.33
CA ASP A 11 -8.92 6.37 -5.32
C ASP A 11 -7.48 6.10 -4.90
N LEU A 12 -7.12 6.59 -3.73
CA LEU A 12 -5.75 6.56 -3.23
C LEU A 12 -5.53 5.57 -2.09
N HIS A 13 -6.48 4.65 -1.88
CA HIS A 13 -6.37 3.64 -0.82
C HIS A 13 -7.02 2.34 -1.29
N SER A 14 -6.23 1.43 -1.79
CA SER A 14 -6.70 0.15 -2.30
C SER A 14 -5.70 -0.95 -2.02
N HIS A 15 -6.18 -2.16 -1.93
CA HIS A 15 -5.39 -3.35 -1.62
C HIS A 15 -5.60 -4.43 -2.65
N SER A 16 -4.56 -5.21 -2.90
CA SER A 16 -4.60 -6.38 -3.76
C SER A 16 -4.27 -7.65 -2.97
N THR A 17 -4.27 -8.79 -3.66
CA THR A 17 -3.83 -10.06 -3.09
C THR A 17 -2.35 -10.08 -2.70
N ASN A 18 -1.59 -9.04 -3.04
CA ASN A 18 -0.22 -8.89 -2.53
C ASN A 18 -0.18 -8.57 -1.03
N SER A 19 -1.30 -8.13 -0.46
CA SER A 19 -1.46 -8.00 0.99
C SER A 19 -2.75 -8.67 1.44
N ASP A 20 -3.77 -7.92 1.80
CA ASP A 20 -5.02 -8.46 2.35
C ASP A 20 -6.24 -8.24 1.47
N GLY A 21 -6.06 -7.77 0.25
CA GLY A 21 -7.13 -7.59 -0.71
C GLY A 21 -7.62 -8.92 -1.29
N GLN A 22 -8.79 -8.89 -1.88
CA GLN A 22 -9.44 -10.07 -2.46
C GLN A 22 -9.21 -10.21 -3.97
N HIS A 23 -8.68 -9.16 -4.61
CA HIS A 23 -8.53 -9.09 -6.05
C HIS A 23 -7.07 -8.92 -6.44
N SER A 24 -6.71 -9.44 -7.61
CA SER A 24 -5.38 -9.20 -8.18
C SER A 24 -5.19 -7.71 -8.53
N VAL A 25 -3.95 -7.31 -8.73
CA VAL A 25 -3.63 -5.93 -9.15
C VAL A 25 -4.41 -5.56 -10.42
N GLU A 26 -4.46 -6.46 -11.38
CA GLU A 26 -5.15 -6.25 -12.65
C GLU A 26 -6.65 -6.12 -12.47
N GLU A 27 -7.24 -6.92 -11.59
CA GLU A 27 -8.67 -6.83 -11.25
C GLU A 27 -8.99 -5.51 -10.55
N VAL A 28 -8.14 -5.08 -9.62
CA VAL A 28 -8.30 -3.78 -8.95
C VAL A 28 -8.23 -2.65 -9.97
N ALA A 29 -7.28 -2.69 -10.90
CA ALA A 29 -7.16 -1.70 -11.96
C ALA A 29 -8.42 -1.65 -12.84
N GLN A 30 -9.00 -2.82 -13.16
CA GLN A 30 -10.24 -2.89 -13.93
C GLN A 30 -11.43 -2.29 -13.16
N MET A 31 -11.51 -2.57 -11.85
CA MET A 31 -12.55 -1.98 -11.00
C MET A 31 -12.44 -0.46 -10.95
N MET A 32 -11.21 0.06 -10.89
CA MET A 32 -10.97 1.51 -10.93
C MET A 32 -11.42 2.11 -12.27
N ALA A 33 -11.09 1.46 -13.38
CA ALA A 33 -11.52 1.90 -14.71
C ALA A 33 -13.04 1.89 -14.86
N ASP A 34 -13.70 0.83 -14.35
CA ASP A 34 -15.15 0.70 -14.40
C ASP A 34 -15.85 1.76 -13.54
N SER A 35 -15.17 2.29 -12.54
CA SER A 35 -15.68 3.35 -11.67
C SER A 35 -15.25 4.76 -12.10
N ASP A 36 -14.67 4.88 -13.29
CA ASP A 36 -14.19 6.16 -13.85
C ASP A 36 -13.10 6.84 -13.00
N VAL A 37 -12.35 6.08 -12.24
CA VAL A 37 -11.20 6.57 -11.48
C VAL A 37 -10.09 6.95 -12.45
N ARG A 38 -9.50 8.13 -12.25
CA ARG A 38 -8.42 8.65 -13.09
C ARG A 38 -7.07 8.70 -12.40
N PHE A 39 -7.08 8.75 -11.07
CA PHE A 39 -5.88 8.76 -10.23
C PHE A 39 -6.02 7.66 -9.20
N TRP A 40 -5.11 6.71 -9.25
CA TRP A 40 -5.19 5.51 -8.44
C TRP A 40 -3.87 5.24 -7.74
N SER A 41 -3.95 4.86 -6.47
CA SER A 41 -2.81 4.32 -5.72
C SER A 41 -3.15 2.94 -5.18
N LEU A 42 -2.27 1.99 -5.44
CA LEU A 42 -2.30 0.68 -4.81
C LEU A 42 -1.45 0.76 -3.54
N THR A 43 -2.11 0.66 -2.39
CA THR A 43 -1.48 0.87 -1.08
C THR A 43 -1.49 -0.42 -0.26
N ASP A 44 -0.95 -1.48 -0.81
CA ASP A 44 -0.84 -2.76 -0.11
C ASP A 44 -0.07 -2.60 1.21
N HIS A 45 -0.41 -3.43 2.17
CA HIS A 45 0.23 -3.38 3.48
C HIS A 45 1.69 -3.86 3.41
N ASP A 46 2.60 -2.98 3.79
CA ASP A 46 4.03 -3.29 4.00
C ASP A 46 4.72 -3.95 2.79
N THR A 47 4.20 -3.73 1.60
CA THR A 47 4.79 -4.24 0.36
C THR A 47 4.53 -3.30 -0.81
N ILE A 48 5.49 -3.23 -1.71
CA ILE A 48 5.40 -2.49 -2.97
C ILE A 48 5.54 -3.42 -4.18
N SER A 49 5.41 -4.72 -3.95
CA SER A 49 5.59 -5.74 -4.99
C SER A 49 4.59 -5.61 -6.15
N GLY A 50 3.44 -4.98 -5.92
CA GLY A 50 2.42 -4.77 -6.94
C GLY A 50 2.58 -3.49 -7.77
N TRP A 51 3.53 -2.64 -7.46
CA TRP A 51 3.64 -1.33 -8.10
C TRP A 51 3.89 -1.39 -9.61
N GLU A 52 4.79 -2.25 -10.05
CA GLU A 52 5.11 -2.35 -11.47
C GLU A 52 3.90 -2.84 -12.28
N SER A 53 3.23 -3.88 -11.79
CA SER A 53 1.99 -4.39 -12.38
C SER A 53 0.88 -3.35 -12.37
N ALA A 54 0.74 -2.61 -11.27
CA ALA A 54 -0.25 -1.55 -11.14
C ALA A 54 -0.01 -0.42 -12.13
N LYS A 55 1.23 0.02 -12.26
CA LYS A 55 1.60 1.06 -13.22
C LYS A 55 1.28 0.64 -14.65
N THR A 56 1.65 -0.58 -15.02
CA THR A 56 1.38 -1.12 -16.34
C THR A 56 -0.13 -1.22 -16.61
N ALA A 57 -0.89 -1.76 -15.65
CA ALA A 57 -2.34 -1.89 -15.77
C ALA A 57 -3.03 -0.52 -15.87
N ALA A 58 -2.60 0.44 -15.06
CA ALA A 58 -3.13 1.79 -15.07
C ALA A 58 -2.88 2.47 -16.42
N GLN A 59 -1.67 2.36 -16.95
CA GLN A 59 -1.31 2.93 -18.25
C GLN A 59 -2.19 2.38 -19.38
N SER A 60 -2.48 1.09 -19.37
CA SER A 60 -3.34 0.47 -20.38
C SER A 60 -4.78 0.97 -20.33
N LYS A 61 -5.21 1.58 -19.23
CA LYS A 61 -6.57 2.06 -18.99
C LYS A 61 -6.68 3.59 -18.95
N GLY A 62 -5.58 4.29 -19.20
CA GLY A 62 -5.55 5.75 -19.13
C GLY A 62 -5.65 6.31 -17.72
N ILE A 63 -5.29 5.52 -16.71
CA ILE A 63 -5.29 5.91 -15.31
C ILE A 63 -3.88 6.34 -14.92
N VAL A 64 -3.77 7.41 -14.15
CA VAL A 64 -2.50 7.84 -13.56
C VAL A 64 -2.28 7.05 -12.29
N PHE A 65 -1.20 6.26 -12.26
CA PHE A 65 -0.83 5.51 -11.06
C PHE A 65 0.06 6.35 -10.16
N ILE A 66 -0.33 6.47 -8.89
CA ILE A 66 0.45 7.14 -7.86
C ILE A 66 0.98 6.05 -6.93
N PRO A 67 2.29 5.81 -6.91
CA PRO A 67 2.87 4.80 -6.02
C PRO A 67 2.55 5.11 -4.56
N GLY A 68 2.05 4.11 -3.84
CA GLY A 68 1.70 4.24 -2.44
C GLY A 68 1.86 2.94 -1.69
N VAL A 69 1.95 3.03 -0.38
CA VAL A 69 2.07 1.87 0.51
C VAL A 69 1.40 2.21 1.84
N GLU A 70 0.76 1.22 2.44
CA GLU A 70 0.23 1.35 3.79
C GLU A 70 1.18 0.70 4.77
N LEU A 71 1.90 1.53 5.53
CA LEU A 71 2.91 1.08 6.48
C LEU A 71 2.27 0.79 7.83
N THR A 72 2.57 -0.38 8.38
CA THR A 72 2.16 -0.72 9.74
C THR A 72 3.15 -0.11 10.73
N CYS A 73 2.64 0.73 11.61
CA CYS A 73 3.46 1.49 12.56
C CYS A 73 3.01 1.20 13.99
N MET A 74 3.97 1.25 14.92
CA MET A 74 3.74 1.11 16.36
C MET A 74 4.12 2.44 17.03
N PRO A 75 3.19 3.40 17.17
CA PRO A 75 3.53 4.71 17.71
C PRO A 75 3.83 4.66 19.20
N GLY A 76 4.81 5.46 19.62
CA GLY A 76 5.10 5.69 21.04
C GLY A 76 5.94 4.64 21.73
N LEU A 77 6.41 3.61 21.03
CA LEU A 77 7.30 2.61 21.62
C LEU A 77 8.76 2.98 21.32
N LYS A 78 9.52 3.22 22.39
CA LYS A 78 10.97 3.23 22.26
C LYS A 78 11.45 1.79 22.09
N PRO A 79 12.50 1.57 21.27
CA PRO A 79 13.01 0.22 21.04
C PRO A 79 13.69 -0.32 22.30
N ASP A 80 12.91 -0.94 23.17
CA ASP A 80 13.38 -1.85 24.18
C ASP A 80 12.92 -3.23 23.74
N GLU A 81 13.86 -4.09 23.35
CA GLU A 81 13.56 -5.36 22.70
C GLU A 81 12.66 -6.29 23.52
N HIS A 82 12.78 -6.27 24.85
CA HIS A 82 11.95 -7.12 25.70
C HIS A 82 10.52 -6.61 25.82
N VAL A 83 10.35 -5.31 25.95
CA VAL A 83 9.04 -4.68 26.05
C VAL A 83 8.31 -4.77 24.72
N MET A 84 9.03 -4.65 23.61
CA MET A 84 8.45 -4.75 22.26
C MET A 84 7.85 -6.12 21.97
N LYS A 85 8.48 -7.21 22.40
CA LYS A 85 7.95 -8.57 22.16
C LYS A 85 6.67 -8.85 22.92
N GLU A 86 6.52 -8.38 24.14
CA GLU A 86 5.28 -8.51 24.90
C GLU A 86 4.18 -7.59 24.38
N HIS A 87 4.49 -6.33 24.13
CA HIS A 87 3.52 -5.37 23.63
C HIS A 87 3.07 -5.64 22.20
N GLN A 88 3.89 -6.25 21.35
CA GLN A 88 3.49 -6.68 20.02
C GLN A 88 2.41 -7.77 20.08
N ARG A 89 2.40 -8.62 21.10
CA ARG A 89 1.36 -9.63 21.28
C ARG A 89 0.06 -9.04 21.81
N GLU A 90 0.16 -8.08 22.73
CA GLU A 90 -1.00 -7.50 23.42
C GLU A 90 -1.66 -6.36 22.61
N ARG A 91 -0.92 -5.70 21.72
CA ARG A 91 -1.37 -4.51 21.01
C ARG A 91 -1.34 -4.62 19.48
N ALA A 92 -1.50 -5.81 18.94
CA ALA A 92 -1.64 -5.96 17.49
C ALA A 92 -2.82 -5.16 16.94
N SER A 93 -3.83 -4.86 17.78
CA SER A 93 -4.96 -4.01 17.45
C SER A 93 -4.67 -2.50 17.54
N ASP A 94 -3.56 -2.10 18.20
CA ASP A 94 -3.18 -0.70 18.40
C ASP A 94 -2.15 -0.20 17.37
N SER A 95 -1.86 -0.99 16.35
CA SER A 95 -0.97 -0.56 15.28
C SER A 95 -1.65 0.55 14.47
N TRP A 96 -0.86 1.56 14.12
CA TRP A 96 -1.29 2.61 13.22
C TRP A 96 -0.92 2.22 11.80
N HIS A 97 -1.73 2.68 10.86
CA HIS A 97 -1.48 2.49 9.46
C HIS A 97 -1.22 3.85 8.83
N LEU A 98 -0.03 3.99 8.26
CA LEU A 98 0.40 5.23 7.64
C LEU A 98 0.40 5.03 6.12
N LEU A 99 -0.38 5.83 5.43
CA LEU A 99 -0.36 5.85 3.97
C LEU A 99 0.76 6.77 3.50
N ALA A 100 1.68 6.23 2.73
CA ALA A 100 2.78 6.98 2.16
C ALA A 100 2.66 6.97 0.63
N TYR A 101 2.82 8.14 0.01
CA TYR A 101 2.71 8.31 -1.44
C TYR A 101 4.00 8.88 -2.00
N PHE A 102 4.33 8.50 -3.22
CA PHE A 102 5.54 8.93 -3.91
C PHE A 102 5.16 9.53 -5.27
N PRO A 103 5.71 10.73 -5.62
CA PRO A 103 5.31 11.40 -6.87
C PRO A 103 5.81 10.68 -8.12
N GLU A 104 6.97 10.04 -8.02
CA GLU A 104 7.57 9.29 -9.11
C GLU A 104 8.32 8.08 -8.61
N ILE A 105 8.41 7.06 -9.47
CA ILE A 105 9.21 5.88 -9.21
C ILE A 105 9.99 5.50 -10.45
N ASP A 106 11.28 5.30 -10.24
CA ASP A 106 12.15 4.61 -11.17
C ASP A 106 12.45 3.22 -10.61
N PHE A 107 11.81 2.20 -11.19
CA PHE A 107 11.98 0.81 -10.76
C PHE A 107 13.42 0.29 -10.93
N GLN A 108 14.21 0.97 -11.73
CA GLN A 108 15.61 0.61 -11.94
C GLN A 108 16.55 1.32 -10.97
N SER A 109 16.06 2.27 -10.19
CA SER A 109 16.89 3.07 -9.30
C SER A 109 17.35 2.27 -8.08
N GLU A 110 18.53 2.62 -7.59
CA GLU A 110 19.08 2.09 -6.35
C GLU A 110 18.18 2.43 -5.15
N HIS A 111 17.55 3.59 -5.16
CA HIS A 111 16.64 4.03 -4.10
C HIS A 111 15.43 3.12 -3.99
N HIS A 112 14.85 2.71 -5.12
CA HIS A 112 13.75 1.78 -5.15
C HIS A 112 14.15 0.42 -4.58
N GLN A 113 15.29 -0.11 -5.00
CA GLN A 113 15.81 -1.39 -4.50
C GLN A 113 16.08 -1.36 -3.00
N ARG A 114 16.62 -0.27 -2.50
CA ARG A 114 16.86 -0.09 -1.05
C ARG A 114 15.56 -0.04 -0.27
N PHE A 115 14.56 0.60 -0.81
CA PHE A 115 13.24 0.68 -0.19
C PHE A 115 12.57 -0.70 -0.13
N GLU A 116 12.63 -1.46 -1.22
CA GLU A 116 12.13 -2.85 -1.23
C GLU A 116 12.79 -3.70 -0.16
N LYS A 117 14.11 -3.62 -0.04
CA LYS A 117 14.86 -4.36 0.97
C LYS A 117 14.48 -3.97 2.39
N TRP A 118 14.22 -2.69 2.60
CA TRP A 118 13.79 -2.19 3.90
C TRP A 118 12.39 -2.70 4.26
N LEU A 119 11.49 -2.79 3.30
CA LEU A 119 10.12 -3.26 3.51
C LEU A 119 10.02 -4.77 3.67
N ALA A 120 10.88 -5.55 3.03
CA ALA A 120 10.75 -7.01 2.97
C ALA A 120 10.54 -7.69 4.34
N PRO A 121 11.34 -7.38 5.40
CA PRO A 121 11.12 -7.98 6.71
C PRO A 121 9.77 -7.61 7.34
N LEU A 122 9.24 -6.43 7.04
CA LEU A 122 7.94 -5.99 7.54
C LEU A 122 6.81 -6.80 6.90
N GLY A 123 6.88 -7.00 5.60
CA GLY A 123 5.90 -7.80 4.86
C GLY A 123 5.93 -9.28 5.25
N GLU A 124 7.11 -9.86 5.39
CA GLU A 124 7.28 -11.26 5.80
C GLU A 124 6.72 -11.51 7.20
N GLY A 125 6.92 -10.57 8.13
CA GLY A 125 6.41 -10.70 9.48
C GLY A 125 4.89 -10.55 9.59
N ARG A 126 4.24 -10.02 8.57
CA ARG A 126 2.82 -9.75 8.57
C ARG A 126 1.97 -10.99 8.29
N ILE A 127 2.36 -11.79 7.31
CA ILE A 127 1.59 -12.97 6.90
C ILE A 127 1.34 -13.95 8.05
N PRO A 128 2.35 -14.33 8.85
CA PRO A 128 2.12 -15.18 10.02
C PRO A 128 1.25 -14.55 11.10
N ARG A 129 1.12 -13.22 11.13
CA ARG A 129 0.29 -12.51 12.12
C ARG A 129 -1.17 -12.37 11.71
N MET A 130 -1.46 -12.55 10.45
CA MET A 130 -2.82 -12.46 9.91
C MET A 130 -3.58 -13.78 10.02
N VAL A 131 -2.88 -14.84 10.32
CA VAL A 131 -3.43 -16.18 10.53
C VAL A 131 -3.69 -16.44 12.04
#